data_ca54f1a8ad6c46a7ebd3d3620983aa9e
#
_entry.id   ca54f1a8ad6c46a7ebd3d3620983aa9e
#
_cell.length_a   1.000
_cell.length_b   1.000
_cell.length_c   1.000
_cell.angle_alpha   90.00
_cell.angle_beta   90.00
_cell.angle_gamma   90.00
#
_symmetry.space_group_name_H-M   'P 1'
#
loop_
_entity.id
_entity.type
_entity.pdbx_description
1 polymer ?
#
loop_
_entity_poly.entity_id
_entity_poly.type
_entity_poly.pdbx_seq_one_letter_code
_entity_poly.pdbx_strand_id
1 'polypeptide(L)'
;MESYALLIAATLNAGTVLAIAALGLLINEKVGVVNLGAEGMMLCAAIAGFAAVVHTGSDLVGFVAGMGAGALLGAIFGVMVIYLGTNQYATGLALSLFGVGFSAFVGIAYVQEKLPPRPQFEIPYLADIPLAGAAFFKQHPLVYGVIAFVMALIWFLYKTRTGLVLRSVGESPESAHALGYSVRRIRFLAVIFGGALCGLSGAYISVVYTPLWVEGMVAGKGWIALALTTFATWRPARILLGAYLFGGVTMLQFHLQGMGVQVPSQLLSALPYLATIVVLALISRNPAWIRVNMPASLGKPFHPSS
;
A
#
# COMPACT_ATOMS: atom_id res chain seq x y z
N MET A 1 10.53 22.02 -20.15
CA MET A 1 9.12 21.82 -19.72
C MET A 1 8.72 20.35 -19.71
N GLU A 2 9.11 19.56 -20.71
CA GLU A 2 8.84 18.10 -20.74
C GLU A 2 9.44 17.35 -19.55
N SER A 3 10.62 17.73 -19.06
CA SER A 3 11.27 17.10 -17.91
C SER A 3 10.43 17.20 -16.62
N TYR A 4 9.72 18.31 -16.40
CA TYR A 4 8.84 18.47 -15.24
C TYR A 4 7.55 17.66 -15.38
N ALA A 5 7.01 17.53 -16.59
CA ALA A 5 5.85 16.67 -16.84
C ALA A 5 6.16 15.20 -16.55
N LEU A 6 7.34 14.74 -17.00
CA LEU A 6 7.82 13.38 -16.72
C LEU A 6 8.07 13.16 -15.21
N LEU A 7 8.59 14.16 -14.50
CA LEU A 7 8.78 14.09 -13.05
C LEU A 7 7.44 13.95 -12.32
N ILE A 8 6.41 14.70 -12.72
CA ILE A 8 5.07 14.59 -12.15
C ILE A 8 4.46 13.23 -12.46
N ALA A 9 4.58 12.76 -13.71
CA ALA A 9 4.09 11.44 -14.11
C ALA A 9 4.75 10.33 -13.29
N ALA A 10 6.07 10.37 -13.12
CA ALA A 10 6.83 9.43 -12.30
C ALA A 10 6.40 9.50 -10.81
N THR A 11 6.13 10.71 -10.30
CA THR A 11 5.62 10.93 -8.95
C THR A 11 4.26 10.24 -8.74
N LEU A 12 3.34 10.35 -9.71
CA LEU A 12 2.05 9.69 -9.66
C LEU A 12 2.20 8.18 -9.65
N ASN A 13 3.06 7.61 -10.49
CA ASN A 13 3.31 6.17 -10.51
C ASN A 13 3.93 5.67 -9.20
N ALA A 14 4.95 6.34 -8.67
CA ALA A 14 5.58 5.97 -7.41
C ALA A 14 4.62 6.11 -6.23
N GLY A 15 3.83 7.18 -6.18
CA GLY A 15 2.83 7.41 -5.15
C GLY A 15 1.67 6.41 -5.21
N THR A 16 1.29 5.95 -6.40
CA THR A 16 0.23 4.93 -6.58
C THR A 16 0.58 3.63 -5.87
N VAL A 17 1.83 3.18 -5.93
CA VAL A 17 2.32 2.02 -5.18
C VAL A 17 2.02 2.17 -3.68
N LEU A 18 2.44 3.29 -3.12
CA LEU A 18 2.26 3.58 -1.69
C LEU A 18 0.79 3.74 -1.33
N ALA A 19 0.00 4.40 -2.19
CA ALA A 19 -1.43 4.62 -1.97
C ALA A 19 -2.19 3.30 -1.87
N ILE A 20 -1.99 2.37 -2.81
CA ILE A 20 -2.68 1.06 -2.81
C ILE A 20 -2.38 0.29 -1.53
N ALA A 21 -1.10 0.16 -1.16
CA ALA A 21 -0.70 -0.55 0.05
C ALA A 21 -1.24 0.12 1.33
N ALA A 22 -1.10 1.45 1.44
CA ALA A 22 -1.56 2.19 2.60
C ALA A 22 -3.09 2.17 2.76
N LEU A 23 -3.87 2.17 1.66
CA LEU A 23 -5.32 2.01 1.73
C LEU A 23 -5.72 0.62 2.22
N GLY A 24 -4.97 -0.43 1.85
CA GLY A 24 -5.15 -1.76 2.41
C GLY A 24 -4.89 -1.81 3.91
N LEU A 25 -3.78 -1.24 4.35
CA LEU A 25 -3.41 -1.14 5.76
C LEU A 25 -4.40 -0.28 6.55
N LEU A 26 -4.90 0.81 5.97
CA LEU A 26 -5.96 1.61 6.57
C LEU A 26 -7.18 0.76 6.96
N ILE A 27 -7.61 -0.14 6.10
CA ILE A 27 -8.77 -1.00 6.35
C ILE A 27 -8.47 -1.97 7.50
N ASN A 28 -7.26 -2.54 7.55
CA ASN A 28 -6.82 -3.39 8.66
C ASN A 28 -6.80 -2.62 9.98
N GLU A 29 -6.25 -1.42 9.98
CA GLU A 29 -6.18 -0.59 11.19
C GLU A 29 -7.54 -0.06 11.62
N LYS A 30 -8.45 0.23 10.67
CA LYS A 30 -9.83 0.65 10.98
C LYS A 30 -10.64 -0.43 11.72
N VAL A 31 -10.27 -1.69 11.67
CA VAL A 31 -10.86 -2.77 12.48
C VAL A 31 -10.02 -3.10 13.72
N GLY A 32 -8.96 -2.34 13.99
CA GLY A 32 -8.10 -2.51 15.16
C GLY A 32 -6.94 -3.48 14.98
N VAL A 33 -6.58 -3.87 13.77
CA VAL A 33 -5.48 -4.81 13.48
C VAL A 33 -4.30 -4.08 12.83
N VAL A 34 -3.12 -4.17 13.47
CA VAL A 34 -1.87 -3.65 12.91
C VAL A 34 -1.16 -4.76 12.14
N ASN A 35 -0.88 -4.52 10.87
CA ASN A 35 -0.26 -5.51 9.98
C ASN A 35 1.13 -5.06 9.53
N LEU A 36 2.16 -5.48 10.25
CA LEU A 36 3.56 -5.25 9.88
C LEU A 36 4.04 -6.20 8.77
N GLY A 37 3.22 -7.16 8.36
CA GLY A 37 3.54 -8.09 7.28
C GLY A 37 3.42 -7.51 5.86
N ALA A 38 3.04 -6.25 5.72
CA ALA A 38 2.80 -5.60 4.44
C ALA A 38 3.98 -5.71 3.47
N GLU A 39 5.21 -5.49 3.93
CA GLU A 39 6.41 -5.61 3.11
C GLU A 39 6.55 -7.01 2.51
N GLY A 40 6.38 -8.05 3.33
CA GLY A 40 6.42 -9.44 2.88
C GLY A 40 5.29 -9.81 1.94
N MET A 41 4.08 -9.31 2.20
CA MET A 41 2.91 -9.50 1.32
C MET A 41 3.16 -8.87 -0.05
N MET A 42 3.71 -7.66 -0.10
CA MET A 42 4.06 -6.98 -1.34
C MET A 42 5.16 -7.72 -2.12
N LEU A 43 6.19 -8.22 -1.44
CA LEU A 43 7.29 -8.97 -2.09
C LEU A 43 6.80 -10.30 -2.69
N CYS A 44 6.05 -11.10 -1.93
CA CYS A 44 5.47 -12.35 -2.45
C CYS A 44 4.51 -12.09 -3.61
N ALA A 45 3.73 -11.02 -3.52
CA ALA A 45 2.80 -10.65 -4.58
C ALA A 45 3.50 -10.09 -5.81
N ALA A 46 4.61 -9.37 -5.63
CA ALA A 46 5.42 -8.89 -6.74
C ALA A 46 5.96 -10.04 -7.58
N ILE A 47 6.52 -11.08 -6.95
CA ILE A 47 7.00 -12.24 -7.70
C ILE A 47 5.85 -13.08 -8.27
N ALA A 48 4.75 -13.26 -7.53
CA ALA A 48 3.59 -14.01 -8.02
C ALA A 48 2.94 -13.33 -9.25
N GLY A 49 2.75 -12.00 -9.18
CA GLY A 49 2.23 -11.20 -10.27
C GLY A 49 3.17 -11.22 -11.48
N PHE A 50 4.45 -11.03 -11.27
CA PHE A 50 5.47 -11.05 -12.32
C PHE A 50 5.49 -12.42 -13.03
N ALA A 51 5.60 -13.50 -12.28
CA ALA A 51 5.59 -14.87 -12.82
C ALA A 51 4.31 -15.15 -13.62
N ALA A 52 3.16 -14.74 -13.10
CA ALA A 52 1.89 -14.92 -13.80
C ALA A 52 1.86 -14.19 -15.15
N VAL A 53 2.41 -12.97 -15.23
CA VAL A 53 2.51 -12.22 -16.49
C VAL A 53 3.51 -12.86 -17.45
N VAL A 54 4.67 -13.31 -16.97
CA VAL A 54 5.67 -14.00 -17.80
C VAL A 54 5.06 -15.23 -18.51
N HIS A 55 4.24 -16.00 -17.78
CA HIS A 55 3.64 -17.22 -18.34
C HIS A 55 2.38 -16.99 -19.18
N THR A 56 1.60 -15.96 -18.91
CA THR A 56 0.30 -15.73 -19.54
C THR A 56 0.27 -14.58 -20.53
N GLY A 57 1.23 -13.64 -20.43
CA GLY A 57 1.25 -12.39 -21.18
C GLY A 57 0.17 -11.40 -20.77
N SER A 58 -0.64 -11.68 -19.73
CA SER A 58 -1.78 -10.86 -19.29
C SER A 58 -1.51 -10.14 -17.98
N ASP A 59 -1.56 -8.81 -18.00
CA ASP A 59 -1.41 -7.99 -16.81
C ASP A 59 -2.53 -8.21 -15.79
N LEU A 60 -3.75 -8.43 -16.28
CA LEU A 60 -4.90 -8.72 -15.42
C LEU A 60 -4.67 -9.99 -14.60
N VAL A 61 -4.15 -11.04 -15.23
CA VAL A 61 -3.80 -12.29 -14.53
C VAL A 61 -2.70 -12.03 -13.50
N GLY A 62 -1.71 -11.21 -13.85
CA GLY A 62 -0.65 -10.78 -12.92
C GLY A 62 -1.19 -10.05 -11.69
N PHE A 63 -2.10 -9.11 -11.89
CA PHE A 63 -2.72 -8.40 -10.77
C PHE A 63 -3.58 -9.31 -9.90
N VAL A 64 -4.38 -10.19 -10.51
CA VAL A 64 -5.18 -11.16 -9.76
C VAL A 64 -4.31 -12.14 -9.00
N ALA A 65 -3.21 -12.62 -9.58
CA ALA A 65 -2.25 -13.49 -8.91
C ALA A 65 -1.58 -12.78 -7.73
N GLY A 66 -1.15 -11.52 -7.92
CA GLY A 66 -0.59 -10.71 -6.85
C GLY A 66 -1.58 -10.43 -5.72
N MET A 67 -2.81 -10.04 -6.05
CA MET A 67 -3.88 -9.88 -5.06
C MET A 67 -4.15 -11.19 -4.31
N GLY A 68 -4.17 -12.31 -5.01
CA GLY A 68 -4.37 -13.64 -4.42
C GLY A 68 -3.25 -14.02 -3.46
N ALA A 69 -1.99 -13.78 -3.83
CA ALA A 69 -0.83 -14.02 -2.98
C ALA A 69 -0.87 -13.14 -1.72
N GLY A 70 -1.17 -11.85 -1.87
CA GLY A 70 -1.32 -10.93 -0.75
C GLY A 70 -2.50 -11.30 0.16
N ALA A 71 -3.64 -11.70 -0.40
CA ALA A 71 -4.82 -12.16 0.34
C ALA A 71 -4.52 -13.45 1.12
N LEU A 72 -3.80 -14.40 0.52
CA LEU A 72 -3.40 -15.66 1.17
C LEU A 72 -2.52 -15.38 2.39
N LEU A 73 -1.48 -14.55 2.23
CA LEU A 73 -0.63 -14.16 3.36
C LEU A 73 -1.41 -13.35 4.41
N GLY A 74 -2.35 -12.51 3.97
CA GLY A 74 -3.29 -11.82 4.86
C GLY A 74 -4.18 -12.79 5.63
N ALA A 75 -4.65 -13.87 5.01
CA ALA A 75 -5.42 -14.91 5.67
C ALA A 75 -4.58 -15.66 6.71
N ILE A 76 -3.33 -16.04 6.38
CA ILE A 76 -2.40 -16.68 7.32
C ILE A 76 -2.16 -15.76 8.53
N PHE A 77 -1.82 -14.50 8.29
CA PHE A 77 -1.65 -13.50 9.34
C PHE A 77 -2.92 -13.35 10.20
N GLY A 78 -4.09 -13.27 9.56
CA GLY A 78 -5.38 -13.12 10.23
C GLY A 78 -5.73 -14.34 11.10
N VAL A 79 -5.44 -15.56 10.64
CA VAL A 79 -5.62 -16.77 11.45
C VAL A 79 -4.76 -16.72 12.71
N MET A 80 -3.48 -16.39 12.56
CA MET A 80 -2.54 -16.34 13.69
C MET A 80 -2.95 -15.26 14.71
N VAL A 81 -3.25 -14.05 14.23
CA VAL A 81 -3.48 -12.90 15.11
C VAL A 81 -4.89 -12.88 15.70
N ILE A 82 -5.92 -13.25 14.92
CA ILE A 82 -7.32 -13.10 15.33
C ILE A 82 -7.87 -14.36 15.99
N TYR A 83 -7.50 -15.54 15.48
CA TYR A 83 -8.02 -16.80 16.01
C TYR A 83 -7.08 -17.47 17.02
N LEU A 84 -5.76 -17.47 16.75
CA LEU A 84 -4.77 -18.03 17.66
C LEU A 84 -4.27 -17.02 18.72
N GLY A 85 -4.59 -15.71 18.55
CA GLY A 85 -4.26 -14.69 19.53
C GLY A 85 -2.76 -14.35 19.62
N THR A 86 -1.98 -14.61 18.56
CA THR A 86 -0.55 -14.28 18.56
C THR A 86 -0.31 -12.76 18.55
N ASN A 87 0.89 -12.35 18.95
CA ASN A 87 1.25 -10.94 18.93
C ASN A 87 1.29 -10.40 17.50
N GLN A 88 0.52 -9.35 17.22
CA GLN A 88 0.35 -8.75 15.87
C GLN A 88 1.67 -8.26 15.30
N TYR A 89 2.50 -7.63 16.13
CA TYR A 89 3.77 -7.05 15.70
C TYR A 89 4.78 -8.15 15.35
N ALA A 90 4.97 -9.13 16.26
CA ALA A 90 5.89 -10.23 16.04
C ALA A 90 5.49 -11.08 14.84
N THR A 91 4.20 -11.40 14.71
CA THR A 91 3.66 -12.18 13.57
C THR A 91 3.84 -11.43 12.26
N GLY A 92 3.57 -10.12 12.24
CA GLY A 92 3.76 -9.29 11.05
C GLY A 92 5.22 -9.21 10.63
N LEU A 93 6.14 -8.99 11.58
CA LEU A 93 7.58 -8.99 11.31
C LEU A 93 8.06 -10.34 10.76
N ALA A 94 7.65 -11.45 11.38
CA ALA A 94 7.97 -12.79 10.90
C ALA A 94 7.48 -13.03 9.47
N LEU A 95 6.25 -12.57 9.16
CA LEU A 95 5.69 -12.67 7.82
C LEU A 95 6.45 -11.79 6.81
N SER A 96 6.92 -10.61 7.22
CA SER A 96 7.76 -9.76 6.37
C SER A 96 9.09 -10.46 6.04
N LEU A 97 9.76 -11.03 7.03
CA LEU A 97 11.00 -11.77 6.82
C LEU A 97 10.78 -13.03 5.96
N PHE A 98 9.68 -13.76 6.19
CA PHE A 98 9.29 -14.86 5.33
C PHE A 98 9.13 -14.40 3.88
N GLY A 99 8.43 -13.28 3.66
CA GLY A 99 8.21 -12.73 2.33
C GLY A 99 9.50 -12.34 1.61
N VAL A 100 10.47 -11.77 2.33
CA VAL A 100 11.81 -11.47 1.79
C VAL A 100 12.49 -12.76 1.31
N GLY A 101 12.60 -13.77 2.16
CA GLY A 101 13.27 -15.02 1.81
C GLY A 101 12.53 -15.81 0.72
N PHE A 102 11.20 -15.92 0.83
CA PHE A 102 10.39 -16.67 -0.14
C PHE A 102 10.42 -16.02 -1.53
N SER A 103 10.26 -14.69 -1.59
CA SER A 103 10.29 -13.98 -2.87
C SER A 103 11.66 -14.03 -3.54
N ALA A 104 12.75 -13.95 -2.77
CA ALA A 104 14.11 -14.12 -3.27
C ALA A 104 14.31 -15.53 -3.84
N PHE A 105 13.88 -16.57 -3.12
CA PHE A 105 14.00 -17.96 -3.56
C PHE A 105 13.24 -18.23 -4.86
N VAL A 106 11.95 -17.88 -4.92
CA VAL A 106 11.13 -18.06 -6.13
C VAL A 106 11.65 -17.19 -7.26
N GLY A 107 12.12 -15.98 -6.93
CA GLY A 107 12.59 -14.98 -7.88
C GLY A 107 13.83 -15.39 -8.68
N ILE A 108 14.64 -16.33 -8.19
CA ILE A 108 15.85 -16.81 -8.90
C ILE A 108 15.54 -17.22 -10.33
N ALA A 109 14.40 -17.88 -10.55
CA ALA A 109 13.99 -18.34 -11.86
C ALA A 109 13.62 -17.22 -12.85
N TYR A 110 13.43 -15.99 -12.34
CA TYR A 110 12.89 -14.86 -13.11
C TYR A 110 13.84 -13.67 -13.25
N VAL A 111 15.06 -13.76 -12.72
CA VAL A 111 16.06 -12.65 -12.71
C VAL A 111 16.41 -12.16 -14.12
N GLN A 112 16.37 -13.03 -15.13
CA GLN A 112 16.70 -12.67 -16.51
C GLN A 112 15.49 -12.24 -17.34
N GLU A 113 14.28 -12.45 -16.80
CA GLU A 113 13.05 -12.12 -17.50
C GLU A 113 12.76 -10.62 -17.42
N LYS A 114 12.32 -10.05 -18.53
CA LYS A 114 11.89 -8.65 -18.63
C LYS A 114 10.55 -8.58 -19.33
N LEU A 115 9.66 -7.81 -18.77
CA LEU A 115 8.37 -7.54 -19.40
C LEU A 115 8.51 -6.32 -20.33
N PRO A 116 7.81 -6.28 -21.47
CA PRO A 116 7.75 -5.09 -22.29
C PRO A 116 7.11 -3.93 -21.50
N PRO A 117 7.50 -2.68 -21.79
CA PRO A 117 6.86 -1.51 -21.19
C PRO A 117 5.35 -1.55 -21.41
N ARG A 118 4.58 -1.26 -20.38
CA ARG A 118 3.13 -1.33 -20.44
C ARG A 118 2.55 -0.10 -21.13
N PRO A 119 1.51 -0.27 -21.97
CA PRO A 119 0.86 0.87 -22.61
C PRO A 119 0.23 1.78 -21.57
N GLN A 120 0.46 3.06 -21.74
CA GLN A 120 -0.22 4.10 -20.97
C GLN A 120 -1.59 4.33 -21.57
N PHE A 121 -2.57 4.58 -20.73
CA PHE A 121 -3.90 4.96 -21.19
C PHE A 121 -3.90 6.47 -21.47
N GLU A 122 -4.04 6.83 -22.74
CA GLU A 122 -4.13 8.20 -23.17
C GLU A 122 -5.60 8.63 -23.22
N ILE A 123 -5.95 9.66 -22.43
CA ILE A 123 -7.29 10.23 -22.48
C ILE A 123 -7.37 11.17 -23.70
N PRO A 124 -8.19 10.88 -24.73
CA PRO A 124 -8.27 11.68 -25.94
C PRO A 124 -8.55 13.16 -25.61
N TYR A 125 -7.99 14.07 -26.39
CA TYR A 125 -8.05 15.53 -26.25
C TYR A 125 -7.36 16.12 -25.02
N LEU A 126 -7.33 15.42 -23.87
CA LEU A 126 -6.65 15.87 -22.64
C LEU A 126 -5.16 15.52 -22.65
N ALA A 127 -4.80 14.44 -23.32
CA ALA A 127 -3.43 14.00 -23.49
C ALA A 127 -2.56 14.97 -24.30
N ASP A 128 -3.17 15.79 -25.15
CA ASP A 128 -2.50 16.76 -26.03
C ASP A 128 -2.25 18.12 -25.37
N ILE A 129 -2.75 18.33 -24.15
CA ILE A 129 -2.53 19.59 -23.41
C ILE A 129 -1.04 19.67 -23.03
N PRO A 130 -0.33 20.77 -23.42
CA PRO A 130 1.07 20.94 -23.06
C PRO A 130 1.28 20.82 -21.54
N LEU A 131 2.28 20.11 -21.12
CA LEU A 131 2.66 19.82 -19.73
C LEU A 131 1.64 18.94 -18.98
N ALA A 132 0.36 19.34 -18.92
CA ALA A 132 -0.68 18.62 -18.19
C ALA A 132 -1.04 17.28 -18.83
N GLY A 133 -1.02 17.17 -20.15
CA GLY A 133 -1.30 15.96 -20.89
C GLY A 133 -0.37 14.81 -20.48
N ALA A 134 0.91 15.03 -20.61
CA ALA A 134 1.94 14.05 -20.28
C ALA A 134 2.00 13.78 -18.76
N ALA A 135 1.72 14.78 -17.91
CA ALA A 135 1.79 14.65 -16.46
C ALA A 135 0.62 13.84 -15.88
N PHE A 136 -0.62 14.09 -16.32
CA PHE A 136 -1.83 13.59 -15.67
C PHE A 136 -2.69 12.67 -16.53
N PHE A 137 -2.64 12.79 -17.87
CA PHE A 137 -3.57 12.14 -18.77
C PHE A 137 -2.98 11.04 -19.62
N LYS A 138 -1.69 10.70 -19.38
CA LYS A 138 -0.97 9.56 -19.95
C LYS A 138 -0.44 8.67 -18.84
N GLN A 139 -1.32 8.02 -18.10
CA GLN A 139 -0.96 7.19 -16.96
C GLN A 139 -1.49 5.75 -17.13
N HIS A 140 -0.94 4.83 -16.37
CA HIS A 140 -1.49 3.48 -16.30
C HIS A 140 -2.90 3.51 -15.69
N PRO A 141 -3.87 2.69 -16.17
CA PRO A 141 -5.26 2.67 -15.69
C PRO A 141 -5.39 2.54 -14.17
N LEU A 142 -4.49 1.83 -13.49
CA LEU A 142 -4.51 1.70 -12.04
C LEU A 142 -4.27 3.03 -11.30
N VAL A 143 -3.58 4.00 -11.89
CA VAL A 143 -3.40 5.33 -11.28
C VAL A 143 -4.76 6.01 -11.11
N TYR A 144 -5.59 5.98 -12.15
CA TYR A 144 -6.96 6.50 -12.09
C TYR A 144 -7.86 5.64 -11.20
N GLY A 145 -7.65 4.31 -11.26
CA GLY A 145 -8.38 3.36 -10.43
C GLY A 145 -8.20 3.61 -8.94
N VAL A 146 -7.00 3.99 -8.50
CA VAL A 146 -6.74 4.32 -7.09
C VAL A 146 -7.49 5.56 -6.64
N ILE A 147 -7.57 6.59 -7.49
CA ILE A 147 -8.33 7.80 -7.18
C ILE A 147 -9.83 7.47 -7.04
N ALA A 148 -10.35 6.70 -7.99
CA ALA A 148 -11.74 6.22 -7.92
C ALA A 148 -11.99 5.34 -6.68
N PHE A 149 -11.03 4.47 -6.35
CA PHE A 149 -11.11 3.62 -5.17
C PHE A 149 -11.09 4.42 -3.86
N VAL A 150 -10.31 5.49 -3.76
CA VAL A 150 -10.32 6.39 -2.59
C VAL A 150 -11.70 7.00 -2.41
N MET A 151 -12.33 7.50 -3.48
CA MET A 151 -13.69 8.05 -3.42
C MET A 151 -14.72 6.99 -2.98
N ALA A 152 -14.63 5.79 -3.55
CA ALA A 152 -15.49 4.67 -3.17
C ALA A 152 -15.27 4.25 -1.71
N LEU A 153 -14.01 4.24 -1.24
CA LEU A 153 -13.68 3.89 0.14
C LEU A 153 -14.17 4.95 1.13
N ILE A 154 -14.09 6.24 0.79
CA ILE A 154 -14.68 7.32 1.61
C ILE A 154 -16.18 7.12 1.71
N TRP A 155 -16.86 6.90 0.59
CA TRP A 155 -18.29 6.63 0.59
C TRP A 155 -18.63 5.39 1.41
N PHE A 156 -17.91 4.28 1.21
CA PHE A 156 -18.10 3.03 1.95
C PHE A 156 -17.94 3.24 3.45
N LEU A 157 -16.82 3.82 3.89
CA LEU A 157 -16.53 3.98 5.32
C LEU A 157 -17.47 4.94 6.03
N TYR A 158 -17.92 6.01 5.36
CA TYR A 158 -18.65 7.09 6.06
C TYR A 158 -20.13 7.17 5.72
N LYS A 159 -20.58 6.48 4.66
CA LYS A 159 -21.98 6.57 4.19
C LYS A 159 -22.71 5.21 4.18
N THR A 160 -22.02 4.07 4.43
CA THR A 160 -22.65 2.76 4.44
C THR A 160 -22.78 2.16 5.84
N ARG A 161 -23.77 1.27 6.04
CA ARG A 161 -23.93 0.53 7.29
C ARG A 161 -22.75 -0.40 7.57
N THR A 162 -22.24 -1.09 6.55
CA THR A 162 -21.07 -1.97 6.66
C THR A 162 -19.80 -1.21 7.06
N GLY A 163 -19.58 -0.03 6.50
CA GLY A 163 -18.46 0.85 6.89
C GLY A 163 -18.60 1.37 8.33
N LEU A 164 -19.83 1.64 8.79
CA LEU A 164 -20.08 2.00 10.19
C LEU A 164 -19.74 0.83 11.11
N VAL A 165 -20.20 -0.39 10.80
CA VAL A 165 -19.91 -1.61 11.57
C VAL A 165 -18.41 -1.88 11.61
N LEU A 166 -17.72 -1.73 10.49
CA LEU A 166 -16.27 -1.92 10.42
C LEU A 166 -15.53 -0.95 11.36
N ARG A 167 -15.92 0.32 11.40
CA ARG A 167 -15.33 1.32 12.30
C ARG A 167 -15.71 1.06 13.76
N SER A 168 -16.94 0.63 14.05
CA SER A 168 -17.36 0.32 15.42
C SER A 168 -16.59 -0.87 16.00
N VAL A 169 -16.26 -1.89 15.18
CA VAL A 169 -15.39 -3.00 15.58
C VAL A 169 -13.97 -2.54 15.95
N GLY A 170 -13.46 -1.51 15.27
CA GLY A 170 -12.16 -0.92 15.62
C GLY A 170 -12.20 -0.01 16.83
N GLU A 171 -13.33 0.64 17.08
CA GLU A 171 -13.50 1.55 18.22
C GLU A 171 -13.78 0.80 19.52
N SER A 172 -14.76 -0.09 19.51
CA SER A 172 -15.12 -0.93 20.67
C SER A 172 -15.59 -2.31 20.21
N PRO A 173 -14.66 -3.27 20.09
CA PRO A 173 -15.00 -4.63 19.68
C PRO A 173 -15.96 -5.33 20.66
N GLU A 174 -15.87 -5.01 21.97
CA GLU A 174 -16.76 -5.55 23.00
C GLU A 174 -18.21 -5.07 22.79
N SER A 175 -18.39 -3.77 22.54
CA SER A 175 -19.71 -3.18 22.25
C SER A 175 -20.28 -3.72 20.93
N ALA A 176 -19.45 -3.86 19.90
CA ALA A 176 -19.87 -4.45 18.63
C ALA A 176 -20.29 -5.92 18.81
N HIS A 177 -19.59 -6.68 19.65
CA HIS A 177 -19.93 -8.06 19.96
C HIS A 177 -21.26 -8.15 20.73
N ALA A 178 -21.47 -7.30 21.73
CA ALA A 178 -22.71 -7.23 22.50
C ALA A 178 -23.94 -6.91 21.63
N LEU A 179 -23.75 -6.19 20.52
CA LEU A 179 -24.78 -5.92 19.51
C LEU A 179 -24.97 -7.08 18.50
N GLY A 180 -24.27 -8.22 18.69
CA GLY A 180 -24.40 -9.41 17.86
C GLY A 180 -23.49 -9.45 16.62
N TYR A 181 -22.57 -8.53 16.45
CA TYR A 181 -21.64 -8.57 15.32
C TYR A 181 -20.49 -9.56 15.56
N SER A 182 -20.16 -10.33 14.52
CA SER A 182 -19.04 -11.28 14.54
C SER A 182 -17.69 -10.58 14.38
N VAL A 183 -17.17 -9.97 15.46
CA VAL A 183 -15.93 -9.18 15.47
C VAL A 183 -14.76 -9.91 14.80
N ARG A 184 -14.53 -11.19 15.16
CA ARG A 184 -13.45 -11.99 14.55
C ARG A 184 -13.57 -12.11 13.03
N ARG A 185 -14.78 -12.39 12.51
CA ARG A 185 -15.00 -12.50 11.06
C ARG A 185 -14.79 -11.17 10.34
N ILE A 186 -15.25 -10.07 10.93
CA ILE A 186 -15.10 -8.73 10.35
C ILE A 186 -13.62 -8.35 10.30
N ARG A 187 -12.87 -8.54 11.38
CA ARG A 187 -11.42 -8.33 11.43
C ARG A 187 -10.70 -9.21 10.40
N PHE A 188 -11.05 -10.47 10.31
CA PHE A 188 -10.43 -11.43 9.40
C PHE A 188 -10.63 -11.05 7.92
N LEU A 189 -11.86 -10.74 7.52
CA LEU A 189 -12.15 -10.30 6.15
C LEU A 189 -11.46 -8.97 5.80
N ALA A 190 -11.41 -8.03 6.74
CA ALA A 190 -10.70 -6.78 6.56
C ALA A 190 -9.19 -7.00 6.36
N VAL A 191 -8.59 -7.94 7.10
CA VAL A 191 -7.17 -8.29 6.97
C VAL A 191 -6.87 -8.95 5.64
N ILE A 192 -7.71 -9.88 5.17
CA ILE A 192 -7.59 -10.49 3.83
C ILE A 192 -7.68 -9.41 2.74
N PHE A 193 -8.65 -8.52 2.84
CA PHE A 193 -8.83 -7.45 1.86
C PHE A 193 -7.65 -6.47 1.85
N GLY A 194 -7.15 -6.11 3.03
CA GLY A 194 -5.93 -5.29 3.14
C GLY A 194 -4.71 -6.00 2.57
N GLY A 195 -4.57 -7.31 2.81
CA GLY A 195 -3.53 -8.14 2.21
C GLY A 195 -3.64 -8.19 0.68
N ALA A 196 -4.86 -8.30 0.13
CA ALA A 196 -5.09 -8.24 -1.33
C ALA A 196 -4.63 -6.91 -1.95
N LEU A 197 -4.88 -5.78 -1.27
CA LEU A 197 -4.41 -4.47 -1.73
C LEU A 197 -2.88 -4.33 -1.63
N CYS A 198 -2.27 -4.82 -0.56
CA CYS A 198 -0.80 -4.92 -0.49
C CYS A 198 -0.28 -5.79 -1.64
N GLY A 199 -0.99 -6.87 -1.96
CA GLY A 199 -0.68 -7.74 -3.10
C GLY A 199 -0.80 -7.04 -4.45
N LEU A 200 -1.85 -6.27 -4.66
CA LEU A 200 -2.02 -5.44 -5.87
C LEU A 200 -0.88 -4.43 -6.01
N SER A 201 -0.50 -3.78 -4.90
CA SER A 201 0.63 -2.85 -4.87
C SER A 201 1.95 -3.53 -5.25
N GLY A 202 2.22 -4.73 -4.71
CA GLY A 202 3.41 -5.51 -5.04
C GLY A 202 3.45 -5.91 -6.53
N ALA A 203 2.34 -6.44 -7.06
CA ALA A 203 2.23 -6.77 -8.49
C ALA A 203 2.37 -5.53 -9.39
N TYR A 204 1.82 -4.38 -8.98
CA TYR A 204 1.99 -3.13 -9.72
C TYR A 204 3.47 -2.71 -9.81
N ILE A 205 4.27 -2.94 -8.76
CA ILE A 205 5.71 -2.65 -8.80
C ILE A 205 6.38 -3.49 -9.90
N SER A 206 6.19 -4.80 -9.90
CA SER A 206 6.93 -5.72 -10.77
C SER A 206 6.40 -5.78 -12.21
N VAL A 207 5.12 -5.45 -12.43
CA VAL A 207 4.49 -5.55 -13.75
C VAL A 207 4.49 -4.22 -14.50
N VAL A 208 4.32 -3.09 -13.77
CA VAL A 208 4.12 -1.77 -14.40
C VAL A 208 5.21 -0.78 -14.04
N TYR A 209 5.45 -0.59 -12.74
CA TYR A 209 6.37 0.45 -12.27
C TYR A 209 7.83 0.14 -12.62
N THR A 210 8.24 -1.10 -12.42
CA THR A 210 9.58 -1.59 -12.77
C THR A 210 9.39 -2.98 -13.41
N PRO A 211 9.15 -3.08 -14.73
CA PRO A 211 8.70 -4.30 -15.40
C PRO A 211 9.84 -5.34 -15.54
N LEU A 212 10.43 -5.69 -14.42
CA LEU A 212 11.47 -6.70 -14.25
C LEU A 212 11.47 -7.19 -12.80
N TRP A 213 12.04 -8.36 -12.58
CA TRP A 213 12.23 -8.87 -11.23
C TRP A 213 13.61 -8.52 -10.69
N VAL A 214 13.62 -7.91 -9.51
CA VAL A 214 14.84 -7.67 -8.71
C VAL A 214 14.56 -8.05 -7.28
N GLU A 215 15.48 -8.77 -6.64
CA GLU A 215 15.40 -9.10 -5.22
C GLU A 215 15.26 -7.83 -4.38
N GLY A 216 14.32 -7.85 -3.43
CA GLY A 216 14.07 -6.72 -2.55
C GLY A 216 13.46 -5.48 -3.22
N MET A 217 12.87 -5.60 -4.41
CA MET A 217 12.37 -4.46 -5.21
C MET A 217 11.32 -3.58 -4.52
N VAL A 218 10.65 -4.07 -3.48
CA VAL A 218 9.72 -3.28 -2.67
C VAL A 218 10.46 -2.22 -1.85
N ALA A 219 11.68 -2.54 -1.39
CA ALA A 219 12.62 -1.58 -0.79
C ALA A 219 12.02 -0.72 0.33
N GLY A 220 11.30 -1.33 1.27
CA GLY A 220 10.74 -0.65 2.44
C GLY A 220 9.43 0.10 2.17
N LYS A 221 8.85 0.03 0.97
CA LYS A 221 7.59 0.73 0.65
C LYS A 221 6.41 0.22 1.49
N GLY A 222 6.42 -1.04 1.94
CA GLY A 222 5.43 -1.56 2.88
C GLY A 222 5.49 -0.88 4.24
N TRP A 223 6.69 -0.61 4.74
CA TRP A 223 6.89 0.13 5.99
C TRP A 223 6.48 1.60 5.86
N ILE A 224 6.81 2.24 4.74
CA ILE A 224 6.37 3.61 4.44
C ILE A 224 4.84 3.66 4.36
N ALA A 225 4.20 2.68 3.71
CA ALA A 225 2.75 2.60 3.60
C ALA A 225 2.08 2.47 4.99
N LEU A 226 2.67 1.69 5.91
CA LEU A 226 2.19 1.58 7.28
C LEU A 226 2.31 2.91 8.04
N ALA A 227 3.46 3.57 7.94
CA ALA A 227 3.65 4.90 8.54
C ALA A 227 2.66 5.92 7.97
N LEU A 228 2.36 5.80 6.68
CA LEU A 228 1.46 6.71 5.98
C LEU A 228 0.02 6.66 6.50
N THR A 229 -0.47 5.51 7.00
CA THR A 229 -1.80 5.41 7.63
C THR A 229 -1.90 6.30 8.86
N THR A 230 -0.85 6.30 9.68
CA THR A 230 -0.74 7.15 10.88
C THR A 230 -0.63 8.64 10.50
N PHE A 231 0.21 8.98 9.52
CA PHE A 231 0.36 10.37 9.03
C PHE A 231 -0.94 10.92 8.46
N ALA A 232 -1.65 10.09 7.71
CA ALA A 232 -2.94 10.43 7.14
C ALA A 232 -4.05 10.51 8.19
N THR A 233 -3.73 10.26 9.48
CA THR A 233 -4.71 10.20 10.57
C THR A 233 -5.92 9.32 10.21
N TRP A 234 -5.64 8.15 9.63
CA TRP A 234 -6.62 7.16 9.19
C TRP A 234 -7.73 7.70 8.26
N ARG A 235 -7.41 8.70 7.42
CA ARG A 235 -8.34 9.26 6.43
C ARG A 235 -7.88 8.91 5.01
N PRO A 236 -8.73 8.25 4.17
CA PRO A 236 -8.32 7.79 2.83
C PRO A 236 -7.82 8.92 1.92
N ALA A 237 -8.47 10.09 1.91
CA ALA A 237 -8.03 11.22 1.09
C ALA A 237 -6.63 11.73 1.48
N ARG A 238 -6.30 11.73 2.77
CA ARG A 238 -4.96 12.14 3.24
C ARG A 238 -3.90 11.09 2.91
N ILE A 239 -4.26 9.80 2.85
CA ILE A 239 -3.36 8.75 2.36
C ILE A 239 -2.96 9.04 0.92
N LEU A 240 -3.91 9.38 0.06
CA LEU A 240 -3.61 9.68 -1.34
C LEU A 240 -2.64 10.87 -1.46
N LEU A 241 -2.92 11.97 -0.75
CA LEU A 241 -2.05 13.14 -0.72
C LEU A 241 -0.65 12.82 -0.19
N GLY A 242 -0.58 12.08 0.92
CA GLY A 242 0.69 11.68 1.51
C GLY A 242 1.47 10.73 0.59
N ALA A 243 0.82 9.78 -0.04
CA ALA A 243 1.44 8.85 -0.97
C ALA A 243 2.08 9.57 -2.16
N TYR A 244 1.41 10.56 -2.73
CA TYR A 244 1.97 11.37 -3.82
C TYR A 244 3.07 12.31 -3.33
N LEU A 245 2.98 12.83 -2.10
CA LEU A 245 4.07 13.59 -1.50
C LEU A 245 5.33 12.72 -1.36
N PHE A 246 5.20 11.51 -0.80
CA PHE A 246 6.34 10.59 -0.66
C PHE A 246 6.86 10.11 -2.00
N GLY A 247 5.98 9.80 -2.94
CA GLY A 247 6.35 9.48 -4.33
C GLY A 247 7.14 10.62 -4.96
N GLY A 248 6.70 11.88 -4.74
CA GLY A 248 7.38 13.08 -5.23
C GLY A 248 8.78 13.26 -4.62
N VAL A 249 8.93 13.07 -3.31
CA VAL A 249 10.25 13.12 -2.66
C VAL A 249 11.19 12.06 -3.22
N THR A 250 10.69 10.85 -3.47
CA THR A 250 11.49 9.76 -4.08
C THR A 250 11.90 10.11 -5.51
N MET A 251 11.01 10.67 -6.32
CA MET A 251 11.32 11.07 -7.68
C MET A 251 12.25 12.28 -7.74
N LEU A 252 12.09 13.22 -6.82
CA LEU A 252 12.99 14.35 -6.66
C LEU A 252 14.42 13.90 -6.35
N GLN A 253 14.56 12.90 -5.47
CA GLN A 253 15.87 12.28 -5.19
C GLN A 253 16.54 11.78 -6.47
N PHE A 254 15.84 10.98 -7.30
CA PHE A 254 16.41 10.47 -8.55
C PHE A 254 16.71 11.59 -9.54
N HIS A 255 15.87 12.61 -9.61
CA HIS A 255 16.09 13.77 -10.47
C HIS A 255 17.35 14.55 -10.07
N LEU A 256 17.54 14.81 -8.79
CA LEU A 256 18.74 15.47 -8.26
C LEU A 256 20.02 14.67 -8.54
N GLN A 257 19.95 13.33 -8.39
CA GLN A 257 21.07 12.45 -8.75
C GLN A 257 21.41 12.55 -10.25
N GLY A 258 20.39 12.57 -11.10
CA GLY A 258 20.56 12.73 -12.56
C GLY A 258 21.14 14.08 -12.98
N MET A 259 20.91 15.13 -12.20
CA MET A 259 21.48 16.47 -12.42
C MET A 259 22.95 16.59 -11.97
N GLY A 260 23.55 15.52 -11.43
CA GLY A 260 24.93 15.53 -10.97
C GLY A 260 25.18 16.36 -9.70
N VAL A 261 24.15 16.53 -8.87
CA VAL A 261 24.29 17.20 -7.56
C VAL A 261 25.31 16.42 -6.73
N GLN A 262 26.37 17.10 -6.27
CA GLN A 262 27.47 16.50 -5.50
C GLN A 262 27.08 16.24 -4.03
N VAL A 263 26.01 15.51 -3.84
CA VAL A 263 25.55 15.02 -2.52
C VAL A 263 25.66 13.49 -2.54
N PRO A 264 26.23 12.87 -1.49
CA PRO A 264 26.28 11.41 -1.40
C PRO A 264 24.92 10.77 -1.65
N SER A 265 24.86 9.77 -2.53
CA SER A 265 23.61 9.08 -2.91
C SER A 265 22.87 8.52 -1.69
N GLN A 266 23.61 8.14 -0.64
CA GLN A 266 23.07 7.66 0.64
C GLN A 266 22.25 8.74 1.36
N LEU A 267 22.70 9.99 1.35
CA LEU A 267 21.95 11.11 1.95
C LEU A 267 20.69 11.42 1.14
N LEU A 268 20.77 11.37 -0.19
CA LEU A 268 19.60 11.54 -1.04
C LEU A 268 18.59 10.40 -0.83
N SER A 269 19.05 9.16 -0.66
CA SER A 269 18.20 8.01 -0.35
C SER A 269 17.51 8.10 1.02
N ALA A 270 18.05 8.91 1.93
CA ALA A 270 17.43 9.17 3.23
C ALA A 270 16.29 10.22 3.17
N LEU A 271 16.17 10.99 2.09
CA LEU A 271 15.16 12.07 1.97
C LEU A 271 13.72 11.61 2.25
N PRO A 272 13.21 10.49 1.71
CA PRO A 272 11.85 10.04 2.02
C PRO A 272 11.66 9.75 3.51
N TYR A 273 12.65 9.18 4.18
CA TYR A 273 12.59 8.87 5.60
C TYR A 273 12.70 10.15 6.47
N LEU A 274 13.53 11.11 6.06
CA LEU A 274 13.59 12.43 6.69
C LEU A 274 12.25 13.17 6.54
N ALA A 275 11.65 13.15 5.35
CA ALA A 275 10.32 13.70 5.13
C ALA A 275 9.28 13.05 6.06
N THR A 276 9.38 11.73 6.26
CA THR A 276 8.56 10.96 7.21
C THR A 276 8.68 11.53 8.63
N ILE A 277 9.92 11.72 9.11
CA ILE A 277 10.19 12.23 10.46
C ILE A 277 9.63 13.65 10.62
N VAL A 278 9.85 14.52 9.62
CA VAL A 278 9.34 15.89 9.64
C VAL A 278 7.81 15.92 9.69
N VAL A 279 7.15 15.14 8.84
CA VAL A 279 5.68 15.06 8.83
C VAL A 279 5.14 14.52 10.15
N LEU A 280 5.77 13.46 10.72
CA LEU A 280 5.42 12.96 12.05
C LEU A 280 5.54 14.04 13.14
N ALA A 281 6.66 14.75 13.15
CA ALA A 281 6.91 15.80 14.13
C ALA A 281 5.86 16.92 14.04
N LEU A 282 5.48 17.31 12.82
CA LEU A 282 4.45 18.33 12.59
C LEU A 282 3.06 17.88 13.04
N ILE A 283 2.68 16.63 12.74
CA ILE A 283 1.36 16.08 13.13
C ILE A 283 1.30 15.85 14.64
N SER A 284 2.40 15.41 15.25
CA SER A 284 2.48 15.17 16.70
C SER A 284 2.36 16.44 17.54
N ARG A 285 2.54 17.62 16.95
CA ARG A 285 2.29 18.91 17.63
C ARG A 285 0.84 19.08 18.08
N ASN A 286 -0.10 18.40 17.43
CA ASN A 286 -1.51 18.44 17.80
C ASN A 286 -2.06 17.04 18.07
N PRO A 287 -1.89 16.48 19.29
CA PRO A 287 -2.30 15.12 19.64
C PRO A 287 -3.79 14.86 19.44
N ALA A 288 -4.63 15.89 19.47
CA ALA A 288 -6.06 15.78 19.27
C ALA A 288 -6.39 15.25 17.85
N TRP A 289 -5.62 15.62 16.85
CA TRP A 289 -5.85 15.16 15.46
C TRP A 289 -5.61 13.68 15.27
N ILE A 290 -4.65 13.12 16.01
CA ILE A 290 -4.34 11.68 15.98
C ILE A 290 -5.44 10.92 16.73
N ARG A 291 -5.79 11.34 17.95
CA ARG A 291 -6.74 10.65 18.83
C ARG A 291 -8.15 10.56 18.26
N VAL A 292 -8.61 11.59 17.54
CA VAL A 292 -9.99 11.64 16.99
C VAL A 292 -10.26 10.56 15.93
N ASN A 293 -9.24 10.10 15.21
CA ASN A 293 -9.45 9.15 14.10
C ASN A 293 -8.78 7.79 14.33
N MET A 294 -7.90 7.67 15.32
CA MET A 294 -7.24 6.42 15.67
C MET A 294 -8.26 5.45 16.30
N PRO A 295 -8.41 4.23 15.80
CA PRO A 295 -9.27 3.25 16.43
C PRO A 295 -8.80 2.90 17.85
N ALA A 296 -9.68 2.94 18.83
CA ALA A 296 -9.30 2.78 20.24
C ALA A 296 -8.81 1.35 20.58
N SER A 297 -9.19 0.34 19.79
CA SER A 297 -8.72 -1.04 19.92
C SER A 297 -7.52 -1.39 19.04
N LEU A 298 -6.88 -0.39 18.41
CA LEU A 298 -5.75 -0.64 17.52
C LEU A 298 -4.63 -1.41 18.22
N GLY A 299 -4.20 -2.51 17.63
CA GLY A 299 -3.16 -3.39 18.17
C GLY A 299 -3.58 -4.26 19.36
N LYS A 300 -4.84 -4.16 19.83
CA LYS A 300 -5.34 -4.95 20.96
C LYS A 300 -6.02 -6.24 20.48
N PRO A 301 -5.68 -7.40 21.10
CA PRO A 301 -6.39 -8.63 20.83
C PRO A 301 -7.84 -8.51 21.32
N PHE A 302 -8.75 -9.22 20.65
CA PHE A 302 -10.14 -9.33 21.09
C PHE A 302 -10.43 -10.75 21.57
N HIS A 303 -10.84 -10.87 22.82
CA HIS A 303 -11.31 -12.11 23.42
C HIS A 303 -12.81 -11.97 23.69
N PRO A 304 -13.67 -12.77 23.01
CA PRO A 304 -15.08 -12.75 23.35
C PRO A 304 -15.25 -13.15 24.81
N SER A 305 -15.91 -12.33 25.60
CA SER A 305 -16.42 -12.76 26.92
C SER A 305 -17.45 -13.86 26.67
N SER A 306 -17.22 -15.02 27.27
CA SER A 306 -18.17 -16.15 27.32
C SER A 306 -19.49 -15.75 27.96
#